data_d76ec785a1282c9ef98c69a72a71dfe2
#
_entry.id   d76ec785a1282c9ef98c69a72a71dfe2
#
_cell.length_a   1.000
_cell.length_b   1.000
_cell.length_c   1.000
_cell.angle_alpha   90.00
_cell.angle_beta   90.00
_cell.angle_gamma   90.00
#
_symmetry.space_group_name_H-M   'P 1'
#
loop_
_entity.id
_entity.type
_entity.pdbx_description
1 polymer ?
#
loop_
_entity_poly.entity_id
_entity_poly.type
_entity_poly.pdbx_seq_one_letter_code
_entity_poly.pdbx_strand_id
1 'polypeptide(L)'
;MKGTVSRMKNLKFLVVLVLSVVIFAAACGNSSSLNNNKSSDSGSDSKSGSYTPKELTVQFVPSQNADTLEAKAKPLEKLLSDKLGIPVKVSVSTNYNTIVEAMKSKKVDVGFLPPTAYTLAHDQKAADLLLKAERYDVNEDGSPSKKLVDDYKSEILVKKDSGINSLKDLKGKKIALQDVTSTAGYTFPLVTLKKEAGIDATKDMKIVNVKGHDQAVISLLNGDVDAAAVFNDARTVVKKDQPNVFKDTKILKLTKPIPNDTISVRPDMDKKFQDKLKKAFKEISKTKKGHKIISEVYSHEGYVDTKDSDFDLSL
;
A
#
# COMPACT_ATOMS: atom_id res chain seq x y z
N MET A 1 27.73 49.05 32.98
CA MET A 1 28.20 49.88 31.85
C MET A 1 27.48 49.39 30.62
N LYS A 2 26.56 50.24 30.14
CA LYS A 2 26.30 50.77 28.80
C LYS A 2 26.34 49.65 27.73
N GLY A 3 25.30 49.21 27.06
CA GLY A 3 24.24 49.98 26.35
C GLY A 3 24.55 49.96 24.86
N THR A 4 23.71 49.41 24.04
CA THR A 4 23.19 50.20 22.93
C THR A 4 22.11 49.39 22.16
N VAL A 5 20.96 50.04 22.09
CA VAL A 5 19.81 49.74 21.26
C VAL A 5 20.04 50.39 19.89
N SER A 6 19.72 49.74 18.77
CA SER A 6 19.54 50.40 17.47
C SER A 6 18.40 49.74 16.70
N ARG A 7 17.28 50.29 16.80
CA ARG A 7 16.34 51.02 15.94
C ARG A 7 16.13 50.47 14.51
N MET A 8 14.86 50.14 14.34
CA MET A 8 14.08 49.97 13.11
C MET A 8 14.35 51.01 12.03
N LYS A 9 14.25 50.59 10.78
CA LYS A 9 13.76 51.46 9.69
C LYS A 9 12.83 50.70 8.76
N ASN A 10 11.58 51.14 8.78
CA ASN A 10 10.54 50.80 7.82
C ASN A 10 10.91 51.34 6.43
N LEU A 11 10.66 50.55 5.39
CA LEU A 11 10.53 51.13 4.04
C LEU A 11 9.30 50.51 3.36
N LYS A 12 8.28 51.30 3.28
CA LYS A 12 7.07 51.12 2.48
C LYS A 12 7.46 51.28 1.00
N PHE A 13 7.14 50.32 0.17
CA PHE A 13 7.07 50.57 -1.28
C PHE A 13 5.72 50.19 -1.85
N LEU A 14 5.18 51.15 -2.38
CA LEU A 14 4.05 51.62 -3.16
C LEU A 14 3.49 50.57 -4.14
N VAL A 15 2.17 50.49 -4.12
CA VAL A 15 1.28 49.86 -5.08
C VAL A 15 1.33 50.62 -6.42
N VAL A 16 1.48 49.92 -7.53
CA VAL A 16 1.06 50.41 -8.86
C VAL A 16 0.16 49.39 -9.51
N LEU A 17 -1.07 49.76 -9.59
CA LEU A 17 -2.18 49.16 -10.31
C LEU A 17 -2.09 49.60 -11.78
N VAL A 18 -2.00 48.66 -12.73
CA VAL A 18 -2.27 48.93 -14.13
C VAL A 18 -3.32 47.99 -14.66
N LEU A 19 -4.49 48.56 -14.81
CA LEU A 19 -5.68 48.00 -15.44
C LEU A 19 -5.53 48.18 -16.96
N SER A 20 -5.56 47.12 -17.75
CA SER A 20 -5.69 47.20 -19.20
C SER A 20 -6.84 46.31 -19.66
N VAL A 21 -7.99 46.94 -19.87
CA VAL A 21 -9.15 46.41 -20.57
C VAL A 21 -8.92 46.57 -22.06
N VAL A 22 -9.03 45.51 -22.83
CA VAL A 22 -9.20 45.54 -24.28
C VAL A 22 -10.42 44.73 -24.65
N ILE A 23 -11.47 45.45 -25.01
CA ILE A 23 -12.68 44.95 -25.63
C ILE A 23 -12.43 44.91 -27.14
N PHE A 24 -12.68 43.77 -27.80
CA PHE A 24 -12.97 43.75 -29.24
C PHE A 24 -14.25 43.00 -29.51
N ALA A 25 -15.15 43.75 -30.14
CA ALA A 25 -16.50 43.33 -30.50
C ALA A 25 -16.55 42.68 -31.89
N ALA A 26 -17.40 41.69 -31.96
CA ALA A 26 -18.25 41.20 -33.03
C ALA A 26 -18.02 41.63 -34.50
N ALA A 27 -17.98 40.64 -35.37
CA ALA A 27 -18.52 40.77 -36.73
C ALA A 27 -19.30 39.50 -37.12
N CYS A 28 -20.58 39.68 -37.32
CA CYS A 28 -21.52 38.71 -37.89
C CYS A 28 -21.29 38.59 -39.41
N GLY A 29 -21.36 37.38 -39.93
CA GLY A 29 -21.45 37.10 -41.37
C GLY A 29 -22.31 35.88 -41.60
N ASN A 30 -23.52 36.11 -42.04
CA ASN A 30 -24.56 35.14 -42.39
C ASN A 30 -24.39 34.61 -43.82
N SER A 31 -24.47 33.33 -44.02
CA SER A 31 -24.97 32.74 -45.28
C SER A 31 -25.43 31.30 -45.13
N SER A 32 -26.69 31.13 -45.40
CA SER A 32 -27.44 29.88 -45.42
C SER A 32 -27.01 28.94 -46.56
N SER A 33 -26.96 27.65 -46.26
CA SER A 33 -27.41 26.62 -47.23
C SER A 33 -27.77 25.33 -46.51
N LEU A 34 -29.00 24.95 -46.65
CA LEU A 34 -29.60 23.67 -46.26
C LEU A 34 -28.98 22.55 -47.11
N ASN A 35 -28.57 21.48 -46.49
CA ASN A 35 -28.95 20.17 -47.05
C ASN A 35 -28.92 19.07 -45.97
N ASN A 36 -29.85 18.16 -46.15
CA ASN A 36 -30.36 17.10 -45.28
C ASN A 36 -29.44 15.90 -45.10
N ASN A 37 -29.68 15.23 -43.98
CA ASN A 37 -29.61 13.79 -43.72
C ASN A 37 -28.29 13.12 -43.43
N LYS A 38 -28.04 12.76 -42.15
CA LYS A 38 -28.21 11.37 -41.69
C LYS A 38 -27.86 11.29 -40.20
N SER A 39 -28.81 10.80 -39.42
CA SER A 39 -28.59 10.27 -38.09
C SER A 39 -27.43 9.27 -38.11
N SER A 40 -26.36 9.56 -37.41
CA SER A 40 -25.42 8.59 -36.96
C SER A 40 -25.29 8.78 -35.49
N ASP A 41 -25.84 7.86 -34.79
CA ASP A 41 -25.67 7.52 -33.40
C ASP A 41 -24.18 7.54 -33.04
N SER A 42 -23.69 8.64 -32.50
CA SER A 42 -22.36 8.71 -31.93
C SER A 42 -22.49 8.28 -30.50
N GLY A 43 -22.47 6.95 -30.32
CA GLY A 43 -22.06 6.36 -29.06
C GLY A 43 -20.79 7.04 -28.61
N SER A 44 -20.88 7.74 -27.52
CA SER A 44 -19.74 8.26 -26.78
C SER A 44 -18.95 7.08 -26.22
N ASP A 45 -18.17 6.42 -27.08
CA ASP A 45 -17.03 5.62 -26.64
C ASP A 45 -16.05 6.63 -26.00
N SER A 46 -16.15 6.75 -24.70
CA SER A 46 -15.06 7.26 -23.88
C SER A 46 -13.87 6.33 -24.13
N LYS A 47 -13.03 6.65 -25.11
CA LYS A 47 -11.70 6.08 -25.25
C LYS A 47 -10.99 6.32 -23.93
N SER A 48 -11.04 5.33 -23.03
CA SER A 48 -10.12 5.16 -21.92
C SER A 48 -8.73 5.33 -22.54
N GLY A 49 -8.05 6.42 -22.20
CA GLY A 49 -6.78 6.78 -22.81
C GLY A 49 -5.78 5.63 -22.60
N SER A 50 -5.25 5.09 -23.68
CA SER A 50 -4.28 4.00 -23.61
C SER A 50 -2.90 4.55 -23.28
N TYR A 51 -2.55 4.58 -22.01
CA TYR A 51 -1.21 4.94 -21.54
C TYR A 51 -0.28 3.72 -21.62
N THR A 52 0.79 3.83 -22.37
CA THR A 52 1.88 2.86 -22.38
C THR A 52 3.14 3.52 -21.82
N PRO A 53 3.72 3.05 -20.71
CA PRO A 53 4.90 3.67 -20.12
C PRO A 53 6.14 3.52 -21.00
N LYS A 54 6.94 4.57 -21.10
CA LYS A 54 8.31 4.52 -21.66
C LYS A 54 9.33 4.06 -20.60
N GLU A 55 9.04 4.30 -19.35
CA GLU A 55 9.71 3.81 -18.16
C GLU A 55 8.62 3.37 -17.19
N LEU A 56 8.73 2.19 -16.61
CA LEU A 56 7.76 1.67 -15.65
C LEU A 56 8.20 2.01 -14.23
N THR A 57 7.34 2.65 -13.46
CA THR A 57 7.55 2.91 -12.03
C THR A 57 6.77 1.91 -11.19
N VAL A 58 7.48 1.17 -10.34
CA VAL A 58 6.94 0.15 -9.43
C VAL A 58 7.21 0.57 -8.00
N GLN A 59 6.20 0.60 -7.15
CA GLN A 59 6.38 1.00 -5.76
C GLN A 59 5.76 -0.01 -4.79
N PHE A 60 6.44 -0.17 -3.65
CA PHE A 60 6.04 -1.03 -2.55
C PHE A 60 5.63 -0.20 -1.33
N VAL A 61 4.69 -0.70 -0.52
CA VAL A 61 4.41 -0.12 0.80
C VAL A 61 5.53 -0.48 1.79
N PRO A 62 5.84 0.38 2.78
CA PRO A 62 6.90 0.12 3.76
C PRO A 62 6.43 -0.85 4.87
N SER A 63 6.18 -2.10 4.51
CA SER A 63 5.72 -3.14 5.45
C SER A 63 6.79 -3.60 6.43
N GLN A 64 8.05 -3.29 6.15
CA GLN A 64 9.24 -3.55 6.95
C GLN A 64 10.17 -2.35 6.86
N ASN A 65 11.38 -2.43 7.44
CA ASN A 65 12.39 -1.38 7.27
C ASN A 65 12.55 -1.03 5.78
N ALA A 66 12.31 0.23 5.43
CA ALA A 66 12.18 0.66 4.04
C ALA A 66 13.49 0.47 3.25
N ASP A 67 14.64 0.78 3.84
CA ASP A 67 15.93 0.67 3.16
C ASP A 67 16.27 -0.81 2.85
N THR A 68 16.03 -1.69 3.81
CA THR A 68 16.20 -3.13 3.64
C THR A 68 15.25 -3.69 2.59
N LEU A 69 13.99 -3.26 2.61
CA LEU A 69 12.96 -3.68 1.68
C LEU A 69 13.30 -3.22 0.26
N GLU A 70 13.74 -1.97 0.09
CA GLU A 70 14.15 -1.42 -1.21
C GLU A 70 15.35 -2.17 -1.77
N ALA A 71 16.38 -2.43 -0.95
CA ALA A 71 17.55 -3.20 -1.37
C ALA A 71 17.18 -4.62 -1.85
N LYS A 72 16.23 -5.28 -1.20
CA LYS A 72 15.72 -6.60 -1.61
C LYS A 72 14.91 -6.53 -2.90
N ALA A 73 14.08 -5.50 -3.08
CA ALA A 73 13.21 -5.32 -4.23
C ALA A 73 13.95 -4.81 -5.49
N LYS A 74 15.02 -4.05 -5.32
CA LYS A 74 15.77 -3.42 -6.41
C LYS A 74 16.15 -4.34 -7.57
N PRO A 75 16.59 -5.60 -7.36
CA PRO A 75 16.89 -6.51 -8.46
C PRO A 75 15.69 -6.86 -9.37
N LEU A 76 14.46 -6.58 -8.95
CA LEU A 76 13.26 -6.75 -9.77
C LEU A 76 13.25 -5.80 -10.97
N GLU A 77 13.91 -4.64 -10.89
CA GLU A 77 14.07 -3.70 -12.01
C GLU A 77 14.61 -4.38 -13.26
N LYS A 78 15.72 -5.11 -13.09
CA LYS A 78 16.34 -5.80 -14.22
C LYS A 78 15.45 -6.92 -14.77
N LEU A 79 14.83 -7.71 -13.90
CA LEU A 79 13.99 -8.84 -14.33
C LEU A 79 12.76 -8.35 -15.11
N LEU A 80 12.12 -7.28 -14.67
CA LEU A 80 10.99 -6.68 -15.37
C LEU A 80 11.45 -5.98 -16.65
N SER A 81 12.55 -5.24 -16.62
CA SER A 81 13.09 -4.56 -17.80
C SER A 81 13.42 -5.55 -18.92
N ASP A 82 14.06 -6.68 -18.59
CA ASP A 82 14.37 -7.74 -19.57
C ASP A 82 13.10 -8.34 -20.20
N LYS A 83 11.98 -8.43 -19.46
CA LYS A 83 10.70 -8.95 -19.94
C LYS A 83 9.90 -7.93 -20.74
N LEU A 84 9.95 -6.67 -20.33
CA LEU A 84 9.10 -5.62 -20.87
C LEU A 84 9.77 -4.84 -22.01
N GLY A 85 11.10 -4.83 -22.07
CA GLY A 85 11.88 -4.10 -23.08
C GLY A 85 11.90 -2.58 -22.83
N ILE A 86 11.61 -2.14 -21.63
CA ILE A 86 11.66 -0.73 -21.20
C ILE A 86 12.37 -0.62 -19.85
N PRO A 87 12.93 0.55 -19.48
CA PRO A 87 13.48 0.78 -18.16
C PRO A 87 12.40 0.59 -17.07
N VAL A 88 12.80 0.06 -15.93
CA VAL A 88 11.95 -0.13 -14.74
C VAL A 88 12.64 0.49 -13.54
N LYS A 89 11.89 1.24 -12.75
CA LYS A 89 12.31 1.80 -11.46
C LYS A 89 11.49 1.22 -10.33
N VAL A 90 12.17 0.68 -9.33
CA VAL A 90 11.56 0.13 -8.11
C VAL A 90 11.92 1.02 -6.93
N SER A 91 10.94 1.33 -6.10
CA SER A 91 11.11 2.11 -4.88
C SER A 91 10.16 1.65 -3.78
N VAL A 92 10.44 2.08 -2.55
CA VAL A 92 9.55 1.92 -1.41
C VAL A 92 8.95 3.27 -1.04
N SER A 93 7.65 3.32 -0.81
CA SER A 93 6.94 4.51 -0.39
C SER A 93 7.32 4.93 1.03
N THR A 94 7.12 6.18 1.40
CA THR A 94 7.36 6.68 2.77
C THR A 94 6.30 6.21 3.76
N ASN A 95 5.08 5.96 3.29
CA ASN A 95 3.98 5.36 4.04
C ASN A 95 2.95 4.76 3.07
N TYR A 96 1.95 4.06 3.60
CA TYR A 96 0.92 3.38 2.79
C TYR A 96 -0.01 4.32 2.03
N ASN A 97 -0.31 5.52 2.56
CA ASN A 97 -1.15 6.48 1.86
C ASN A 97 -0.39 7.18 0.72
N THR A 98 0.90 7.39 0.87
CA THR A 98 1.73 8.07 -0.16
C THR A 98 1.73 7.30 -1.48
N ILE A 99 1.73 5.95 -1.48
CA ILE A 99 1.67 5.18 -2.72
C ILE A 99 0.31 5.35 -3.42
N VAL A 100 -0.80 5.40 -2.65
CA VAL A 100 -2.13 5.65 -3.21
C VAL A 100 -2.18 7.02 -3.89
N GLU A 101 -1.67 8.06 -3.23
CA GLU A 101 -1.60 9.41 -3.80
C GLU A 101 -0.64 9.49 -5.02
N ALA A 102 0.46 8.74 -5.00
CA ALA A 102 1.39 8.68 -6.12
C ALA A 102 0.77 7.99 -7.35
N MET A 103 -0.03 6.93 -7.15
CA MET A 103 -0.80 6.29 -8.22
C MET A 103 -1.90 7.21 -8.74
N LYS A 104 -2.65 7.87 -7.85
CA LYS A 104 -3.70 8.84 -8.19
C LYS A 104 -3.15 10.02 -9.03
N SER A 105 -1.99 10.52 -8.67
CA SER A 105 -1.30 11.59 -9.42
C SER A 105 -0.50 11.07 -10.62
N LYS A 106 -0.60 9.78 -10.95
CA LYS A 106 0.04 9.13 -12.08
C LYS A 106 1.58 9.15 -12.06
N LYS A 107 2.17 9.30 -10.86
CA LYS A 107 3.63 9.24 -10.64
C LYS A 107 4.14 7.82 -10.45
N VAL A 108 3.26 6.89 -10.11
CA VAL A 108 3.54 5.46 -9.95
C VAL A 108 2.59 4.67 -10.85
N ASP A 109 3.14 3.78 -11.66
CA ASP A 109 2.41 2.98 -12.63
C ASP A 109 1.90 1.67 -12.03
N VAL A 110 2.69 1.07 -11.12
CA VAL A 110 2.40 -0.21 -10.48
C VAL A 110 2.61 -0.10 -8.97
N GLY A 111 1.60 -0.48 -8.20
CA GLY A 111 1.64 -0.53 -6.74
C GLY A 111 1.48 -1.94 -6.22
N PHE A 112 2.33 -2.34 -5.27
CA PHE A 112 2.10 -3.51 -4.44
C PHE A 112 1.32 -3.05 -3.20
N LEU A 113 0.03 -3.37 -3.16
CA LEU A 113 -0.92 -2.82 -2.19
C LEU A 113 -1.55 -3.93 -1.36
N PRO A 114 -1.56 -3.81 -0.01
CA PRO A 114 -2.42 -4.67 0.80
C PRO A 114 -3.89 -4.32 0.54
N PRO A 115 -4.85 -5.24 0.81
CA PRO A 115 -6.25 -5.07 0.44
C PRO A 115 -6.88 -3.75 0.85
N THR A 116 -6.66 -3.25 2.06
CA THR A 116 -7.23 -1.95 2.49
C THR A 116 -6.70 -0.77 1.67
N ALA A 117 -5.40 -0.77 1.36
CA ALA A 117 -4.82 0.26 0.50
C ALA A 117 -5.30 0.13 -0.95
N TYR A 118 -5.49 -1.11 -1.44
CA TYR A 118 -6.06 -1.35 -2.75
C TYR A 118 -7.49 -0.85 -2.86
N THR A 119 -8.39 -1.22 -1.94
CA THR A 119 -9.79 -0.76 -1.97
C THR A 119 -9.87 0.77 -1.92
N LEU A 120 -9.05 1.42 -1.08
CA LEU A 120 -8.96 2.88 -1.05
C LEU A 120 -8.50 3.46 -2.40
N ALA A 121 -7.47 2.88 -3.01
CA ALA A 121 -6.96 3.34 -4.30
C ALA A 121 -7.98 3.12 -5.42
N HIS A 122 -8.67 1.99 -5.43
CA HIS A 122 -9.71 1.66 -6.39
C HIS A 122 -10.91 2.60 -6.29
N ASP A 123 -11.43 2.85 -5.09
CA ASP A 123 -12.53 3.80 -4.84
C ASP A 123 -12.17 5.22 -5.29
N GLN A 124 -10.92 5.61 -5.15
CA GLN A 124 -10.40 6.89 -5.64
C GLN A 124 -10.06 6.90 -7.13
N LYS A 125 -10.30 5.81 -7.86
CA LYS A 125 -9.92 5.64 -9.28
C LYS A 125 -8.42 5.85 -9.52
N ALA A 126 -7.61 5.49 -8.53
CA ALA A 126 -6.15 5.60 -8.57
C ALA A 126 -5.48 4.29 -9.03
N ALA A 127 -6.15 3.15 -8.86
CA ALA A 127 -5.61 1.85 -9.22
C ALA A 127 -6.69 0.87 -9.65
N ASP A 128 -6.33 0.02 -10.63
CA ASP A 128 -7.08 -1.18 -11.03
C ASP A 128 -6.28 -2.43 -10.66
N LEU A 129 -6.99 -3.52 -10.43
CA LEU A 129 -6.43 -4.81 -10.08
C LEU A 129 -5.72 -5.47 -11.26
N LEU A 130 -4.51 -5.95 -11.04
CA LEU A 130 -3.78 -6.74 -12.03
C LEU A 130 -3.67 -8.21 -11.62
N LEU A 131 -3.14 -8.48 -10.42
CA LEU A 131 -2.87 -9.82 -9.89
C LEU A 131 -3.04 -9.83 -8.36
N LYS A 132 -3.23 -11.02 -7.81
CA LYS A 132 -3.14 -11.31 -6.37
C LYS A 132 -1.94 -12.20 -6.09
N ALA A 133 -1.26 -11.98 -4.97
CA ALA A 133 -0.14 -12.80 -4.55
C ALA A 133 -0.60 -14.12 -3.94
N GLU A 134 0.26 -15.13 -4.04
CA GLU A 134 0.19 -16.38 -3.27
C GLU A 134 1.35 -16.43 -2.29
N ARG A 135 1.15 -17.12 -1.16
CA ARG A 135 2.16 -17.37 -0.13
C ARG A 135 1.98 -18.75 0.48
N TYR A 136 2.98 -19.21 1.22
CA TYR A 136 2.77 -20.37 2.08
C TYR A 136 1.88 -19.99 3.28
N ASP A 137 0.93 -20.88 3.58
CA ASP A 137 0.13 -20.78 4.80
C ASP A 137 1.02 -20.88 6.04
N VAL A 138 0.52 -20.36 7.16
CA VAL A 138 1.24 -20.37 8.44
C VAL A 138 0.51 -21.27 9.41
N ASN A 139 1.24 -22.17 10.05
CA ASN A 139 0.72 -23.02 11.11
C ASN A 139 0.35 -22.18 12.35
N GLU A 140 -0.45 -22.73 13.24
CA GLU A 140 -0.89 -22.04 14.46
C GLU A 140 0.26 -21.59 15.38
N ASP A 141 1.40 -22.26 15.31
CA ASP A 141 2.62 -21.92 16.05
C ASP A 141 3.48 -20.84 15.37
N GLY A 142 3.02 -20.29 14.23
CA GLY A 142 3.73 -19.27 13.46
C GLY A 142 4.79 -19.83 12.50
N SER A 143 4.97 -21.15 12.39
CA SER A 143 5.88 -21.75 11.43
C SER A 143 5.27 -21.80 10.02
N PRO A 144 6.08 -21.64 8.94
CA PRO A 144 5.57 -21.76 7.59
C PRO A 144 5.11 -23.19 7.28
N SER A 145 3.94 -23.34 6.67
CA SER A 145 3.47 -24.60 6.12
C SER A 145 4.01 -24.83 4.70
N LYS A 146 3.64 -25.97 4.08
CA LYS A 146 3.93 -26.22 2.66
C LYS A 146 2.73 -25.99 1.74
N LYS A 147 1.60 -25.55 2.31
CA LYS A 147 0.37 -25.29 1.57
C LYS A 147 0.42 -23.90 0.99
N LEU A 148 0.27 -23.80 -0.33
CA LEU A 148 0.15 -22.52 -1.04
C LEU A 148 -1.28 -22.01 -0.90
N VAL A 149 -1.43 -20.73 -0.53
CA VAL A 149 -2.71 -20.04 -0.35
C VAL A 149 -2.63 -18.62 -0.95
N ASP A 150 -3.79 -18.07 -1.27
CA ASP A 150 -3.92 -16.72 -1.80
C ASP A 150 -4.58 -15.76 -0.80
N ASP A 151 -4.53 -16.15 0.45
CA ASP A 151 -4.93 -15.36 1.62
C ASP A 151 -3.86 -15.41 2.73
N TYR A 152 -4.03 -14.61 3.75
CA TYR A 152 -3.25 -14.64 4.98
C TYR A 152 -4.10 -14.16 6.16
N LYS A 153 -3.55 -14.11 7.37
CA LYS A 153 -4.23 -13.58 8.54
C LYS A 153 -3.41 -12.46 9.17
N SER A 154 -4.06 -11.62 9.94
CA SER A 154 -3.37 -10.82 10.92
C SER A 154 -3.30 -11.58 12.22
N GLU A 155 -2.26 -11.29 13.01
CA GLU A 155 -2.11 -11.80 14.37
C GLU A 155 -1.91 -10.64 15.36
N ILE A 156 -2.47 -10.81 16.55
CA ILE A 156 -2.18 -9.96 17.69
C ILE A 156 -1.20 -10.74 18.57
N LEU A 157 0.01 -10.22 18.69
CA LEU A 157 1.09 -10.77 19.49
C LEU A 157 1.14 -10.13 20.86
N VAL A 158 1.50 -10.91 21.86
CA VAL A 158 1.83 -10.45 23.23
C VAL A 158 3.08 -11.18 23.72
N LYS A 159 3.77 -10.66 24.72
CA LYS A 159 4.83 -11.40 25.40
C LYS A 159 4.26 -12.63 26.08
N LYS A 160 5.01 -13.72 26.07
CA LYS A 160 4.57 -15.01 26.63
C LYS A 160 4.32 -14.94 28.14
N ASP A 161 5.09 -14.12 28.84
CA ASP A 161 5.05 -13.90 30.30
C ASP A 161 4.23 -12.66 30.71
N SER A 162 3.52 -12.03 29.77
CA SER A 162 2.77 -10.77 30.01
C SER A 162 1.55 -10.92 30.93
N GLY A 163 1.08 -12.14 31.18
CA GLY A 163 -0.19 -12.37 31.88
C GLY A 163 -1.43 -12.10 31.02
N ILE A 164 -1.27 -11.62 29.78
CA ILE A 164 -2.38 -11.38 28.83
C ILE A 164 -2.77 -12.70 28.17
N ASN A 165 -4.00 -13.15 28.38
CA ASN A 165 -4.47 -14.46 27.91
C ASN A 165 -5.74 -14.38 27.05
N SER A 166 -6.38 -13.21 26.99
CA SER A 166 -7.57 -12.95 26.19
C SER A 166 -7.55 -11.56 25.57
N LEU A 167 -8.35 -11.34 24.53
CA LEU A 167 -8.50 -10.00 23.93
C LEU A 167 -9.01 -8.97 24.96
N LYS A 168 -9.83 -9.38 25.91
CA LYS A 168 -10.38 -8.48 26.96
C LYS A 168 -9.28 -7.91 27.86
N ASP A 169 -8.19 -8.62 28.05
CA ASP A 169 -7.03 -8.17 28.87
C ASP A 169 -6.27 -7.00 28.21
N LEU A 170 -6.55 -6.73 26.94
CA LEU A 170 -5.95 -5.64 26.18
C LEU A 170 -6.57 -4.27 26.50
N LYS A 171 -7.72 -4.20 27.18
CA LYS A 171 -8.33 -2.92 27.52
C LYS A 171 -7.39 -2.08 28.41
N GLY A 172 -7.15 -0.84 28.01
CA GLY A 172 -6.22 0.07 28.68
C GLY A 172 -4.74 -0.16 28.38
N LYS A 173 -4.40 -1.21 27.63
CA LYS A 173 -3.03 -1.57 27.26
C LYS A 173 -2.52 -0.76 26.08
N LYS A 174 -1.19 -0.81 25.84
CA LYS A 174 -0.55 -0.23 24.66
C LYS A 174 -0.50 -1.26 23.54
N ILE A 175 -0.87 -0.85 22.33
CA ILE A 175 -0.77 -1.68 21.13
C ILE A 175 0.02 -0.97 20.03
N ALA A 176 0.98 -1.68 19.43
CA ALA A 176 1.66 -1.22 18.21
C ALA A 176 0.79 -1.52 17.00
N LEU A 177 0.48 -0.49 16.23
CA LEU A 177 -0.24 -0.55 14.95
C LEU A 177 0.56 0.17 13.88
N GLN A 178 0.38 -0.26 12.61
CA GLN A 178 0.97 0.43 11.46
C GLN A 178 0.03 1.51 10.92
N ASP A 179 0.25 1.91 9.68
CA ASP A 179 -0.58 2.86 8.94
C ASP A 179 -2.05 2.39 8.88
N VAL A 180 -2.98 3.34 8.88
CA VAL A 180 -4.44 3.06 8.87
C VAL A 180 -4.90 2.24 7.66
N THR A 181 -4.14 2.25 6.57
CA THR A 181 -4.40 1.44 5.38
C THR A 181 -3.61 0.13 5.34
N SER A 182 -2.90 -0.21 6.41
CA SER A 182 -2.32 -1.55 6.60
C SER A 182 -3.42 -2.53 7.01
N THR A 183 -3.75 -3.49 6.14
CA THR A 183 -4.83 -4.45 6.39
C THR A 183 -4.56 -5.30 7.63
N ALA A 184 -3.39 -5.90 7.72
CA ALA A 184 -3.01 -6.77 8.84
C ALA A 184 -2.49 -6.00 10.06
N GLY A 185 -1.93 -4.82 9.87
CA GLY A 185 -1.34 -4.05 10.96
C GLY A 185 -2.28 -3.04 11.59
N TYR A 186 -3.48 -2.84 11.03
CA TYR A 186 -4.44 -1.88 11.53
C TYR A 186 -5.89 -2.35 11.39
N THR A 187 -6.39 -2.50 10.16
CA THR A 187 -7.81 -2.64 9.89
C THR A 187 -8.40 -3.91 10.52
N PHE A 188 -7.87 -5.08 10.20
CA PHE A 188 -8.40 -6.36 10.70
C PHE A 188 -8.23 -6.55 12.21
N PRO A 189 -7.09 -6.21 12.84
CA PRO A 189 -6.95 -6.26 14.28
C PRO A 189 -7.98 -5.40 15.01
N LEU A 190 -8.23 -4.17 14.56
CA LEU A 190 -9.20 -3.28 15.19
C LEU A 190 -10.63 -3.82 15.09
N VAL A 191 -11.01 -4.32 13.92
CA VAL A 191 -12.31 -4.95 13.72
C VAL A 191 -12.46 -6.19 14.59
N THR A 192 -11.42 -7.01 14.70
CA THR A 192 -11.42 -8.21 15.56
C THR A 192 -11.59 -7.84 17.04
N LEU A 193 -10.83 -6.86 17.53
CA LEU A 193 -10.96 -6.33 18.90
C LEU A 193 -12.40 -5.84 19.17
N LYS A 194 -12.97 -5.10 18.22
CA LYS A 194 -14.33 -4.57 18.37
C LYS A 194 -15.38 -5.66 18.36
N LYS A 195 -15.34 -6.57 17.39
CA LYS A 195 -16.36 -7.61 17.22
C LYS A 195 -16.30 -8.71 18.28
N GLU A 196 -15.10 -9.12 18.69
CA GLU A 196 -14.93 -10.27 19.58
C GLU A 196 -14.75 -9.92 21.06
N ALA A 197 -14.24 -8.71 21.36
CA ALA A 197 -14.01 -8.27 22.73
C ALA A 197 -14.80 -7.02 23.14
N GLY A 198 -15.47 -6.36 22.20
CA GLY A 198 -16.15 -5.09 22.44
C GLY A 198 -15.19 -3.90 22.63
N ILE A 199 -13.89 -4.07 22.33
CA ILE A 199 -12.87 -3.05 22.52
C ILE A 199 -12.78 -2.16 21.28
N ASP A 200 -13.04 -0.87 21.45
CA ASP A 200 -12.72 0.16 20.49
C ASP A 200 -11.28 0.61 20.76
N ALA A 201 -10.32 0.07 19.98
CA ALA A 201 -8.92 0.32 20.24
C ALA A 201 -8.55 1.82 20.25
N THR A 202 -9.27 2.64 19.46
CA THR A 202 -9.02 4.10 19.40
C THR A 202 -9.43 4.83 20.68
N LYS A 203 -10.31 4.24 21.48
CA LYS A 203 -10.83 4.80 22.74
C LYS A 203 -10.35 4.04 23.98
N ASP A 204 -10.27 2.71 23.85
CA ASP A 204 -10.07 1.81 24.98
C ASP A 204 -8.62 1.37 25.15
N MET A 205 -7.71 1.74 24.22
CA MET A 205 -6.30 1.36 24.25
C MET A 205 -5.39 2.56 23.98
N LYS A 206 -4.09 2.39 24.21
CA LYS A 206 -3.06 3.38 23.86
C LYS A 206 -2.36 2.92 22.60
N ILE A 207 -2.66 3.58 21.47
CA ILE A 207 -2.07 3.24 20.17
C ILE A 207 -0.66 3.84 20.08
N VAL A 208 0.30 3.01 19.72
CA VAL A 208 1.67 3.39 19.35
C VAL A 208 1.82 3.10 17.86
N ASN A 209 1.96 4.15 17.06
CA ASN A 209 2.14 4.01 15.62
C ASN A 209 3.59 3.66 15.30
N VAL A 210 3.77 2.60 14.51
CA VAL A 210 5.07 2.14 14.01
C VAL A 210 5.03 2.03 12.49
N LYS A 211 6.18 2.11 11.82
CA LYS A 211 6.20 2.13 10.35
C LYS A 211 6.01 0.74 9.73
N GLY A 212 6.61 -0.29 10.30
CA GLY A 212 6.60 -1.64 9.72
C GLY A 212 6.21 -2.71 10.73
N HIS A 213 5.92 -3.90 10.23
CA HIS A 213 5.60 -5.06 11.06
C HIS A 213 6.79 -5.51 11.91
N ASP A 214 8.01 -5.40 11.39
CA ASP A 214 9.26 -5.64 12.12
C ASP A 214 9.37 -4.71 13.33
N GLN A 215 9.09 -3.42 13.17
CA GLN A 215 9.12 -2.45 14.27
C GLN A 215 8.05 -2.74 15.33
N ALA A 216 6.86 -3.23 14.92
CA ALA A 216 5.83 -3.64 15.86
C ALA A 216 6.30 -4.82 16.73
N VAL A 217 6.92 -5.84 16.13
CA VAL A 217 7.48 -6.99 16.87
C VAL A 217 8.62 -6.55 17.81
N ILE A 218 9.53 -5.69 17.34
CA ILE A 218 10.64 -5.16 18.13
C ILE A 218 10.13 -4.35 19.34
N SER A 219 9.15 -3.46 19.12
CA SER A 219 8.55 -2.67 20.20
C SER A 219 7.90 -3.56 21.26
N LEU A 220 7.29 -4.68 20.85
CA LEU A 220 6.74 -5.67 21.80
C LEU A 220 7.87 -6.35 22.59
N LEU A 221 8.93 -6.81 21.92
CA LEU A 221 10.07 -7.46 22.59
C LEU A 221 10.77 -6.53 23.58
N ASN A 222 10.90 -5.25 23.24
CA ASN A 222 11.49 -4.24 24.12
C ASN A 222 10.59 -3.88 25.32
N GLY A 223 9.28 -4.19 25.26
CA GLY A 223 8.32 -3.80 26.29
C GLY A 223 7.80 -2.36 26.15
N ASP A 224 8.00 -1.74 25.00
CA ASP A 224 7.45 -0.40 24.70
C ASP A 224 5.92 -0.46 24.56
N VAL A 225 5.40 -1.61 24.15
CA VAL A 225 3.98 -1.94 24.02
C VAL A 225 3.65 -3.28 24.67
N ASP A 226 2.37 -3.48 25.00
CA ASP A 226 1.85 -4.72 25.58
C ASP A 226 1.41 -5.73 24.51
N ALA A 227 1.02 -5.22 23.32
CA ALA A 227 0.60 -6.01 22.18
C ALA A 227 1.10 -5.41 20.86
N ALA A 228 1.22 -6.24 19.84
CA ALA A 228 1.54 -5.83 18.47
C ALA A 228 0.61 -6.50 17.46
N ALA A 229 0.02 -5.73 16.55
CA ALA A 229 -0.78 -6.26 15.45
C ALA A 229 0.09 -6.33 14.20
N VAL A 230 0.21 -7.52 13.61
CA VAL A 230 1.09 -7.78 12.48
C VAL A 230 0.49 -8.84 11.55
N PHE A 231 1.03 -8.99 10.33
CA PHE A 231 0.68 -10.16 9.51
C PHE A 231 1.19 -11.45 10.16
N ASN A 232 0.48 -12.56 10.01
CA ASN A 232 0.91 -13.84 10.56
C ASN A 232 2.23 -14.27 9.91
N ASP A 233 3.17 -14.75 10.73
CA ASP A 233 4.58 -15.02 10.48
C ASP A 233 5.55 -13.80 10.50
N ALA A 234 5.07 -12.59 10.83
CA ALA A 234 5.92 -11.39 10.91
C ALA A 234 7.14 -11.57 11.86
N ARG A 235 7.06 -12.46 12.82
CA ARG A 235 8.18 -12.84 13.69
C ARG A 235 9.38 -13.40 12.92
N THR A 236 9.14 -14.02 11.75
CA THR A 236 10.21 -14.53 10.90
C THR A 236 11.11 -13.44 10.34
N VAL A 237 10.56 -12.23 10.14
CA VAL A 237 11.30 -11.06 9.62
C VAL A 237 12.40 -10.64 10.57
N VAL A 238 12.15 -10.71 11.88
CA VAL A 238 13.11 -10.30 12.91
C VAL A 238 13.90 -11.46 13.51
N LYS A 239 13.60 -12.72 13.14
CA LYS A 239 14.18 -13.91 13.76
C LYS A 239 15.72 -13.96 13.71
N LYS A 240 16.32 -13.40 12.65
CA LYS A 240 17.78 -13.38 12.51
C LYS A 240 18.43 -12.54 13.60
N ASP A 241 17.85 -11.37 13.92
CA ASP A 241 18.37 -10.45 14.90
C ASP A 241 17.77 -10.65 16.31
N GLN A 242 16.64 -11.35 16.37
CA GLN A 242 15.89 -11.70 17.58
C GLN A 242 15.61 -13.20 17.59
N PRO A 243 16.62 -14.07 17.81
CA PRO A 243 16.49 -15.52 17.66
C PRO A 243 15.48 -16.18 18.60
N ASN A 244 15.18 -15.54 19.73
CA ASN A 244 14.21 -16.00 20.72
C ASN A 244 12.78 -15.50 20.49
N VAL A 245 12.49 -14.76 19.41
CA VAL A 245 11.19 -14.10 19.21
C VAL A 245 10.01 -15.06 19.37
N PHE A 246 10.09 -16.28 18.86
CA PHE A 246 9.03 -17.28 18.98
C PHE A 246 8.90 -17.84 20.40
N LYS A 247 9.99 -17.87 21.17
CA LYS A 247 10.00 -18.30 22.58
C LYS A 247 9.41 -17.21 23.47
N ASP A 248 9.72 -15.95 23.19
CA ASP A 248 9.41 -14.81 24.06
C ASP A 248 8.02 -14.22 23.78
N THR A 249 7.40 -14.57 22.64
CA THR A 249 6.08 -14.09 22.25
C THR A 249 5.10 -15.25 22.02
N LYS A 250 3.82 -14.93 22.13
CA LYS A 250 2.72 -15.82 21.71
C LYS A 250 1.70 -15.07 20.88
N ILE A 251 1.03 -15.83 20.01
CA ILE A 251 -0.15 -15.35 19.29
C ILE A 251 -1.32 -15.36 20.27
N LEU A 252 -1.85 -14.19 20.58
CA LEU A 252 -3.06 -14.04 21.39
C LEU A 252 -4.29 -14.34 20.56
N LYS A 253 -4.31 -13.87 19.30
CA LYS A 253 -5.43 -14.02 18.38
C LYS A 253 -4.97 -13.98 16.93
N LEU A 254 -5.53 -14.86 16.10
CA LEU A 254 -5.53 -14.76 14.65
C LEU A 254 -6.88 -14.17 14.19
N THR A 255 -6.83 -13.30 13.19
CA THR A 255 -8.04 -12.75 12.58
C THR A 255 -8.66 -13.73 11.56
N LYS A 256 -9.79 -13.34 10.98
CA LYS A 256 -10.31 -13.98 9.77
C LYS A 256 -9.29 -13.90 8.64
N PRO A 257 -9.36 -14.79 7.62
CA PRO A 257 -8.55 -14.69 6.43
C PRO A 257 -8.70 -13.32 5.73
N ILE A 258 -7.61 -12.84 5.20
CA ILE A 258 -7.45 -11.60 4.45
C ILE A 258 -7.00 -12.00 3.05
N PRO A 259 -7.65 -11.56 1.95
CA PRO A 259 -7.11 -11.76 0.61
C PRO A 259 -5.65 -11.28 0.56
N ASN A 260 -4.77 -12.01 -0.15
CA ASN A 260 -3.37 -11.59 -0.19
C ASN A 260 -3.18 -10.29 -0.99
N ASP A 261 -1.98 -9.71 -0.88
CA ASP A 261 -1.64 -8.41 -1.47
C ASP A 261 -1.85 -8.40 -2.99
N THR A 262 -2.20 -7.23 -3.51
CA THR A 262 -2.40 -7.01 -4.93
C THR A 262 -1.14 -6.52 -5.61
N ILE A 263 -0.98 -6.85 -6.89
CA ILE A 263 -0.28 -6.02 -7.85
C ILE A 263 -1.36 -5.22 -8.56
N SER A 264 -1.29 -3.90 -8.43
CA SER A 264 -2.27 -2.95 -8.97
C SER A 264 -1.61 -1.99 -9.94
N VAL A 265 -2.36 -1.52 -10.92
CA VAL A 265 -1.86 -0.65 -11.99
C VAL A 265 -2.72 0.61 -12.11
N ARG A 266 -2.15 1.68 -12.66
CA ARG A 266 -2.97 2.89 -12.98
C ARG A 266 -4.09 2.52 -13.97
N PRO A 267 -5.30 3.08 -13.78
CA PRO A 267 -6.49 2.70 -14.56
C PRO A 267 -6.41 3.03 -16.05
N ASP A 268 -5.60 4.02 -16.44
CA ASP A 268 -5.43 4.41 -17.85
C ASP A 268 -4.34 3.64 -18.58
N MET A 269 -3.72 2.63 -17.94
CA MET A 269 -2.70 1.80 -18.57
C MET A 269 -3.30 0.96 -19.73
N ASP A 270 -2.60 0.95 -20.87
CA ASP A 270 -3.00 0.18 -22.05
C ASP A 270 -3.21 -1.31 -21.73
N LYS A 271 -4.31 -1.86 -22.19
CA LYS A 271 -4.69 -3.24 -21.86
C LYS A 271 -3.68 -4.29 -22.33
N LYS A 272 -3.11 -4.10 -23.54
CA LYS A 272 -2.07 -5.01 -24.05
C LYS A 272 -0.81 -4.95 -23.19
N PHE A 273 -0.48 -3.74 -22.69
CA PHE A 273 0.65 -3.58 -21.79
C PHE A 273 0.36 -4.22 -20.43
N GLN A 274 -0.86 -4.08 -19.88
CA GLN A 274 -1.27 -4.79 -18.67
C GLN A 274 -1.14 -6.31 -18.83
N ASP A 275 -1.56 -6.88 -19.95
CA ASP A 275 -1.46 -8.32 -20.22
C ASP A 275 0.02 -8.76 -20.31
N LYS A 276 0.88 -7.96 -20.94
CA LYS A 276 2.33 -8.19 -20.98
C LYS A 276 2.95 -8.14 -19.58
N LEU A 277 2.55 -7.16 -18.77
CA LEU A 277 3.01 -6.99 -17.40
C LEU A 277 2.57 -8.14 -16.49
N LYS A 278 1.29 -8.55 -16.61
CA LYS A 278 0.75 -9.72 -15.92
C LYS A 278 1.55 -10.99 -16.23
N LYS A 279 1.83 -11.24 -17.51
CA LYS A 279 2.65 -12.36 -17.96
C LYS A 279 4.07 -12.28 -17.37
N ALA A 280 4.69 -11.08 -17.39
CA ALA A 280 6.03 -10.88 -16.86
C ALA A 280 6.12 -11.22 -15.37
N PHE A 281 5.20 -10.74 -14.54
CA PHE A 281 5.18 -11.10 -13.12
C PHE A 281 5.01 -12.59 -12.87
N LYS A 282 4.06 -13.23 -13.57
CA LYS A 282 3.85 -14.69 -13.46
C LYS A 282 5.05 -15.51 -13.91
N GLU A 283 5.77 -15.07 -14.93
CA GLU A 283 6.98 -15.77 -15.41
C GLU A 283 8.16 -15.55 -14.46
N ILE A 284 8.38 -14.32 -14.00
CA ILE A 284 9.45 -13.98 -13.05
C ILE A 284 9.30 -14.79 -11.77
N SER A 285 8.09 -14.91 -11.23
CA SER A 285 7.84 -15.66 -10.00
C SER A 285 8.20 -17.16 -10.10
N LYS A 286 8.23 -17.71 -11.31
CA LYS A 286 8.60 -19.12 -11.55
C LYS A 286 10.11 -19.34 -11.73
N THR A 287 10.89 -18.27 -11.88
CA THR A 287 12.35 -18.39 -11.98
C THR A 287 12.99 -18.44 -10.59
N LYS A 288 14.07 -19.20 -10.43
CA LYS A 288 14.80 -19.27 -9.14
C LYS A 288 15.17 -17.88 -8.59
N LYS A 289 15.64 -16.97 -9.47
CA LYS A 289 16.06 -15.63 -9.07
C LYS A 289 14.85 -14.76 -8.72
N GLY A 290 13.82 -14.76 -9.56
CA GLY A 290 12.61 -13.96 -9.34
C GLY A 290 11.83 -14.42 -8.11
N HIS A 291 11.63 -15.74 -7.96
CA HIS A 291 11.00 -16.31 -6.78
C HIS A 291 11.72 -15.90 -5.49
N LYS A 292 13.06 -16.02 -5.46
CA LYS A 292 13.84 -15.57 -4.31
C LYS A 292 13.57 -14.11 -3.94
N ILE A 293 13.53 -13.22 -4.94
CA ILE A 293 13.29 -11.78 -4.72
C ILE A 293 11.90 -11.54 -4.11
N ILE A 294 10.84 -12.07 -4.73
CA ILE A 294 9.48 -11.83 -4.26
C ILE A 294 9.22 -12.45 -2.88
N SER A 295 9.84 -13.61 -2.60
CA SER A 295 9.76 -14.27 -1.30
C SER A 295 10.48 -13.47 -0.20
N GLU A 296 11.66 -12.92 -0.48
CA GLU A 296 12.42 -12.09 0.47
C GLU A 296 11.78 -10.72 0.72
N VAL A 297 11.02 -10.19 -0.25
CA VAL A 297 10.36 -8.87 -0.14
C VAL A 297 9.09 -8.97 0.69
N TYR A 298 8.16 -9.86 0.31
CA TYR A 298 6.83 -9.94 0.92
C TYR A 298 6.34 -11.36 1.23
N SER A 299 7.24 -12.34 1.27
CA SER A 299 6.87 -13.76 1.39
C SER A 299 5.94 -14.24 0.28
N HIS A 300 6.01 -13.60 -0.90
CA HIS A 300 5.23 -14.04 -2.05
C HIS A 300 5.88 -15.26 -2.70
N GLU A 301 5.05 -16.23 -3.08
CA GLU A 301 5.48 -17.46 -3.74
C GLU A 301 5.08 -17.49 -5.22
N GLY A 302 4.08 -16.69 -5.60
CA GLY A 302 3.57 -16.58 -6.96
C GLY A 302 2.47 -15.53 -7.08
N TYR A 303 1.89 -15.46 -8.29
CA TYR A 303 0.81 -14.53 -8.60
C TYR A 303 -0.28 -15.20 -9.41
N VAL A 304 -1.53 -14.96 -9.04
CA VAL A 304 -2.74 -15.52 -9.66
C VAL A 304 -3.67 -14.44 -10.18
N ASP A 305 -4.53 -14.82 -11.13
CA ASP A 305 -5.63 -13.97 -11.55
C ASP A 305 -6.65 -13.84 -10.41
N THR A 306 -7.28 -12.70 -10.35
CA THR A 306 -8.23 -12.34 -9.29
C THR A 306 -9.21 -11.29 -9.80
N LYS A 307 -10.22 -10.96 -9.03
CA LYS A 307 -11.28 -9.99 -9.35
C LYS A 307 -11.56 -9.07 -8.17
N ASP A 308 -12.09 -7.90 -8.41
CA ASP A 308 -12.35 -6.88 -7.38
C ASP A 308 -13.23 -7.41 -6.24
N SER A 309 -14.20 -8.28 -6.56
CA SER A 309 -15.06 -8.89 -5.54
C SER A 309 -14.32 -9.79 -4.53
N ASP A 310 -13.08 -10.21 -4.82
CA ASP A 310 -12.25 -10.97 -3.87
C ASP A 310 -11.73 -10.05 -2.75
N PHE A 311 -11.79 -8.74 -2.95
CA PHE A 311 -11.34 -7.69 -2.02
C PHE A 311 -12.50 -6.95 -1.33
N ASP A 312 -13.74 -7.46 -1.42
CA ASP A 312 -14.82 -7.03 -0.54
C ASP A 312 -14.52 -7.54 0.87
N LEU A 313 -13.94 -6.68 1.70
CA LEU A 313 -13.39 -7.07 2.99
C LEU A 313 -14.45 -7.35 4.05
N SER A 314 -15.74 -7.14 3.78
CA SER A 314 -16.91 -7.43 4.67
C SER A 314 -16.59 -7.22 6.16
N LEU A 315 -16.13 -6.01 6.52
CA LEU A 315 -15.60 -5.65 7.84
C LEU A 315 -16.69 -5.37 8.89
#